data_b4d50ba63e9d5c85b03e31dc9de97448
#
_entry.id   b4d50ba63e9d5c85b03e31dc9de97448
#
_cell.length_a   1.000
_cell.length_b   1.000
_cell.length_c   1.000
_cell.angle_alpha   90.00
_cell.angle_beta   90.00
_cell.angle_gamma   90.00
#
_symmetry.space_group_name_H-M   'P 1'
#
loop_
_entity.id
_entity.type
_entity.pdbx_description
1 polymer ?
#
loop_
_entity_poly.entity_id
_entity_poly.type
_entity_poly.pdbx_seq_one_letter_code
_entity_poly.pdbx_strand_id
1 'polypeptide(L)'
;MSTHFDIVIVGSGAGGASLAQRLAPTGKSILILERGEHLPREAENWSPRAVFIEHRYRTTDRWYDKNGHPFTPNSYYWVGGNTTFYGAALMRLRGRDFQEVQHAGGVSPAWPISLAALAPYYDEAERLWQVHGQRGEDPTENGDEPPYAYPAVSHDPAIAELKGHWQNAGWRPFSLPLGVKLDEAHPFTSTCIKCKTCGGYPCLLRAKCDARTLAVEPLLDVPNVTLLPGRKAVRLETDPSGKTITTVVCQTAQGEERWTGDIVVVAAGAANTAALLLASASPTHPSGLANSSDQVGRNYMFHTLTAVVSLSARRIDVTFPKTLAVNDFYFGDPRGGFDKPMGHIQLLEYMSGQTLEGQISDWLPPALVPGALAGAVAERLLSMLVISEDLPLAENRIHLGPDGRINLDYTHNNLEGHERLVNTLCASLNGFVAESHAISQHRLELHSLLPLYGTAHQLGTVRFGADPKSSVLDPWCKAHDLDNLYVVDTSFFVSAAAVNPTLTTVANAMRVGDHLIERMKG
;
A
#
# COMPACT_ATOMS: atom_id res chain seq x y z
N MET A 1 -7.20 -33.78 -5.52
CA MET A 1 -7.08 -32.58 -6.36
C MET A 1 -5.80 -32.72 -7.16
N SER A 2 -5.73 -32.16 -8.37
CA SER A 2 -4.47 -32.07 -9.10
C SER A 2 -3.47 -31.26 -8.27
N THR A 3 -2.20 -31.67 -8.24
CA THR A 3 -1.11 -30.88 -7.65
C THR A 3 -0.41 -29.99 -8.67
N HIS A 4 -0.83 -30.07 -9.94
CA HIS A 4 -0.29 -29.28 -11.06
C HIS A 4 -1.35 -28.36 -11.64
N PHE A 5 -0.96 -27.11 -11.93
CA PHE A 5 -1.77 -26.04 -12.50
C PHE A 5 -1.01 -25.36 -13.64
N ASP A 6 -1.71 -24.75 -14.60
CA ASP A 6 -1.04 -23.91 -15.59
C ASP A 6 -0.36 -22.70 -14.91
N ILE A 7 -0.99 -22.15 -13.86
CA ILE A 7 -0.49 -20.96 -13.16
C ILE A 7 -0.64 -21.13 -11.65
N VAL A 8 0.46 -20.91 -10.91
CA VAL A 8 0.44 -20.85 -9.43
C VAL A 8 0.79 -19.42 -9.01
N ILE A 9 -0.11 -18.80 -8.23
CA ILE A 9 0.03 -17.44 -7.69
C ILE A 9 0.21 -17.53 -6.18
N VAL A 10 1.30 -16.99 -5.66
CA VAL A 10 1.61 -16.92 -4.22
C VAL A 10 1.19 -15.55 -3.69
N GLY A 11 0.08 -15.51 -2.96
CA GLY A 11 -0.51 -14.32 -2.36
C GLY A 11 -1.76 -13.84 -3.10
N SER A 12 -2.80 -13.51 -2.33
CA SER A 12 -4.10 -13.03 -2.81
C SER A 12 -4.32 -11.52 -2.61
N GLY A 13 -3.23 -10.75 -2.40
CA GLY A 13 -3.27 -9.29 -2.28
C GLY A 13 -3.58 -8.59 -3.60
N ALA A 14 -3.45 -7.25 -3.64
CA ALA A 14 -3.81 -6.42 -4.80
C ALA A 14 -3.22 -6.93 -6.12
N GLY A 15 -1.92 -7.25 -6.16
CA GLY A 15 -1.26 -7.72 -7.38
C GLY A 15 -1.73 -9.12 -7.79
N GLY A 16 -1.62 -10.11 -6.88
CA GLY A 16 -1.95 -11.51 -7.20
C GLY A 16 -3.42 -11.72 -7.55
N ALA A 17 -4.33 -11.09 -6.82
CA ALA A 17 -5.77 -11.20 -7.08
C ALA A 17 -6.17 -10.51 -8.40
N SER A 18 -5.62 -9.33 -8.70
CA SER A 18 -5.89 -8.63 -9.97
C SER A 18 -5.33 -9.39 -11.17
N LEU A 19 -4.15 -10.02 -11.03
CA LEU A 19 -3.61 -10.90 -12.05
C LEU A 19 -4.50 -12.13 -12.27
N ALA A 20 -4.91 -12.81 -11.19
CA ALA A 20 -5.80 -13.96 -11.28
C ALA A 20 -7.11 -13.61 -11.99
N GLN A 21 -7.70 -12.45 -11.64
CA GLN A 21 -8.91 -11.96 -12.29
C GLN A 21 -8.70 -11.71 -13.79
N ARG A 22 -7.55 -11.17 -14.19
CA ARG A 22 -7.20 -10.93 -15.59
C ARG A 22 -7.02 -12.24 -16.37
N LEU A 23 -6.47 -13.26 -15.73
CA LEU A 23 -6.16 -14.55 -16.35
C LEU A 23 -7.34 -15.54 -16.35
N ALA A 24 -8.27 -15.42 -15.42
CA ALA A 24 -9.40 -16.36 -15.27
C ALA A 24 -10.20 -16.62 -16.57
N PRO A 25 -10.48 -15.60 -17.43
CA PRO A 25 -11.20 -15.82 -18.69
C PRO A 25 -10.45 -16.68 -19.72
N THR A 26 -9.15 -16.95 -19.52
CA THR A 26 -8.39 -17.81 -20.43
C THR A 26 -8.77 -19.29 -20.36
N GLY A 27 -9.48 -19.69 -19.30
CA GLY A 27 -9.81 -21.09 -19.02
C GLY A 27 -8.62 -21.91 -18.49
N LYS A 28 -7.42 -21.31 -18.36
CA LYS A 28 -6.25 -21.95 -17.75
C LYS A 28 -6.50 -22.22 -16.27
N SER A 29 -5.98 -23.35 -15.76
CA SER A 29 -6.09 -23.70 -14.35
C SER A 29 -5.19 -22.80 -13.50
N ILE A 30 -5.79 -22.09 -12.56
CA ILE A 30 -5.11 -21.12 -11.68
C ILE A 30 -5.23 -21.56 -10.24
N LEU A 31 -4.09 -21.67 -9.55
CA LEU A 31 -4.03 -21.87 -8.12
C LEU A 31 -3.54 -20.60 -7.42
N ILE A 32 -4.32 -20.11 -6.44
CA ILE A 32 -3.90 -19.03 -5.55
C ILE A 32 -3.59 -19.63 -4.18
N LEU A 33 -2.35 -19.50 -3.75
CA LEU A 33 -1.87 -19.93 -2.42
C LEU A 33 -1.79 -18.72 -1.50
N GLU A 34 -2.59 -18.70 -0.44
CA GLU A 34 -2.63 -17.58 0.51
C GLU A 34 -2.23 -18.07 1.90
N ARG A 35 -1.29 -17.37 2.54
CA ARG A 35 -0.84 -17.76 3.88
C ARG A 35 -1.88 -17.53 4.98
N GLY A 36 -2.72 -16.51 4.79
CA GLY A 36 -3.79 -16.13 5.71
C GLY A 36 -5.07 -16.90 5.47
N GLU A 37 -5.94 -16.86 6.46
CA GLU A 37 -7.31 -17.38 6.36
C GLU A 37 -8.28 -16.32 5.82
N HIS A 38 -9.53 -16.71 5.63
CA HIS A 38 -10.60 -15.75 5.36
C HIS A 38 -10.83 -14.85 6.58
N LEU A 39 -10.80 -13.53 6.36
CA LEU A 39 -11.09 -12.57 7.41
C LEU A 39 -12.56 -12.75 7.87
N PRO A 40 -12.82 -12.96 9.18
CA PRO A 40 -14.17 -13.13 9.68
C PRO A 40 -15.00 -11.86 9.49
N ARG A 41 -16.30 -12.01 9.23
CA ARG A 41 -17.27 -10.92 9.18
C ARG A 41 -18.02 -10.90 10.49
N GLU A 42 -17.58 -10.03 11.41
CA GLU A 42 -18.04 -10.01 12.80
C GLU A 42 -18.12 -8.56 13.32
N ALA A 43 -18.82 -8.34 14.44
CA ALA A 43 -19.02 -7.01 15.00
C ALA A 43 -17.69 -6.33 15.38
N GLU A 44 -16.69 -7.11 15.75
CA GLU A 44 -15.33 -6.69 16.10
C GLU A 44 -14.63 -5.97 14.97
N ASN A 45 -15.03 -6.19 13.70
CA ASN A 45 -14.51 -5.44 12.55
C ASN A 45 -14.73 -3.92 12.69
N TRP A 46 -15.74 -3.49 13.43
CA TRP A 46 -16.04 -2.09 13.69
C TRP A 46 -15.69 -1.62 15.10
N SER A 47 -15.06 -2.48 15.89
CA SER A 47 -14.63 -2.15 17.24
C SER A 47 -13.22 -1.52 17.24
N PRO A 48 -13.05 -0.23 17.56
CA PRO A 48 -11.72 0.36 17.72
C PRO A 48 -10.87 -0.40 18.74
N ARG A 49 -11.50 -0.89 19.82
CA ARG A 49 -10.83 -1.68 20.85
C ARG A 49 -10.27 -2.99 20.29
N ALA A 50 -11.09 -3.77 19.58
CA ALA A 50 -10.64 -5.04 19.00
C ALA A 50 -9.52 -4.84 17.98
N VAL A 51 -9.63 -3.78 17.14
CA VAL A 51 -8.67 -3.54 16.05
C VAL A 51 -7.36 -2.94 16.55
N PHE A 52 -7.40 -1.87 17.38
CA PHE A 52 -6.19 -1.08 17.71
C PHE A 52 -5.64 -1.34 19.12
N ILE A 53 -6.44 -1.83 20.06
CA ILE A 53 -5.99 -2.12 21.42
C ILE A 53 -5.68 -3.61 21.59
N GLU A 54 -6.62 -4.47 21.19
CA GLU A 54 -6.47 -5.92 21.30
C GLU A 54 -5.70 -6.54 20.13
N HIS A 55 -5.47 -5.77 19.05
CA HIS A 55 -4.76 -6.21 17.84
C HIS A 55 -5.29 -7.51 17.22
N ARG A 56 -6.62 -7.75 17.31
CA ARG A 56 -7.31 -8.99 16.94
C ARG A 56 -6.95 -9.51 15.55
N TYR A 57 -6.66 -8.63 14.61
CA TYR A 57 -6.41 -8.98 13.21
C TYR A 57 -4.94 -8.83 12.81
N ARG A 58 -4.10 -8.34 13.71
CA ARG A 58 -2.69 -8.08 13.42
C ARG A 58 -1.91 -9.38 13.37
N THR A 59 -0.88 -9.42 12.52
CA THR A 59 0.04 -10.57 12.49
C THR A 59 0.80 -10.74 13.80
N THR A 60 1.14 -11.99 14.11
CA THR A 60 2.05 -12.35 15.21
C THR A 60 3.50 -12.46 14.75
N ASP A 61 3.77 -12.27 13.45
CA ASP A 61 5.14 -12.30 12.92
C ASP A 61 6.01 -11.25 13.62
N ARG A 62 7.29 -11.59 13.81
CA ARG A 62 8.31 -10.70 14.32
C ARG A 62 9.40 -10.52 13.28
N TRP A 63 9.63 -9.27 12.88
CA TRP A 63 10.79 -8.86 12.11
C TRP A 63 11.79 -8.18 13.03
N TYR A 64 13.02 -7.98 12.56
CA TYR A 64 14.08 -7.39 13.36
C TYR A 64 14.67 -6.20 12.60
N ASP A 65 14.89 -5.10 13.30
CA ASP A 65 15.56 -3.92 12.75
C ASP A 65 17.08 -4.14 12.65
N LYS A 66 17.80 -3.18 12.06
CA LYS A 66 19.26 -3.21 11.92
C LYS A 66 20.04 -3.30 13.24
N ASN A 67 19.40 -3.04 14.37
CA ASN A 67 19.99 -3.15 15.71
C ASN A 67 19.63 -4.47 16.39
N GLY A 68 18.86 -5.33 15.71
CA GLY A 68 18.38 -6.60 16.24
C GLY A 68 17.17 -6.48 17.16
N HIS A 69 16.49 -5.33 17.22
CA HIS A 69 15.26 -5.16 17.99
C HIS A 69 14.07 -5.74 17.24
N PRO A 70 13.25 -6.58 17.91
CA PRO A 70 12.07 -7.14 17.28
C PRO A 70 10.95 -6.11 17.15
N PHE A 71 10.22 -6.15 16.04
CA PHE A 71 8.99 -5.38 15.85
C PHE A 71 7.95 -6.21 15.08
N THR A 72 6.67 -5.89 15.27
CA THR A 72 5.58 -6.49 14.49
C THR A 72 5.34 -5.64 13.26
N PRO A 73 5.50 -6.17 12.03
CA PRO A 73 5.28 -5.39 10.81
C PRO A 73 3.81 -4.98 10.67
N ASN A 74 3.56 -3.89 9.96
CA ASN A 74 2.21 -3.49 9.55
C ASN A 74 1.79 -4.29 8.30
N SER A 75 1.66 -5.59 8.50
CA SER A 75 1.25 -6.56 7.48
C SER A 75 0.10 -7.38 7.99
N TYR A 76 -0.92 -7.53 7.15
CA TYR A 76 -2.14 -8.28 7.47
C TYR A 76 -2.23 -9.49 6.55
N TYR A 77 -2.13 -10.68 7.12
CA TYR A 77 -2.15 -11.94 6.39
C TYR A 77 -3.55 -12.54 6.41
N TRP A 78 -4.37 -12.00 5.51
CA TRP A 78 -5.73 -12.44 5.26
C TRP A 78 -5.95 -12.54 3.76
N VAL A 79 -6.91 -13.33 3.32
CA VAL A 79 -7.36 -13.30 1.92
C VAL A 79 -7.67 -11.86 1.52
N GLY A 80 -6.99 -11.35 0.46
CA GLY A 80 -7.03 -9.95 0.05
C GLY A 80 -5.88 -9.08 0.57
N GLY A 81 -5.05 -9.60 1.49
CA GLY A 81 -3.84 -8.94 2.00
C GLY A 81 -4.12 -7.59 2.67
N ASN A 82 -3.13 -6.70 2.62
CA ASN A 82 -3.17 -5.38 3.28
C ASN A 82 -4.32 -4.48 2.83
N THR A 83 -4.87 -4.69 1.62
CA THR A 83 -5.99 -3.87 1.12
C THR A 83 -7.26 -4.05 1.94
N THR A 84 -7.41 -5.13 2.70
CA THR A 84 -8.56 -5.32 3.60
C THR A 84 -8.59 -4.27 4.73
N PHE A 85 -7.42 -3.70 5.08
CA PHE A 85 -7.26 -2.71 6.16
C PHE A 85 -6.89 -1.30 5.69
N TYR A 86 -6.53 -1.10 4.42
CA TYR A 86 -6.06 0.19 3.91
C TYR A 86 -7.15 1.28 3.93
N GLY A 87 -6.73 2.54 3.70
CA GLY A 87 -7.65 3.70 3.64
C GLY A 87 -8.39 3.84 2.31
N ALA A 88 -8.13 2.98 1.33
CA ALA A 88 -8.70 3.00 -0.02
C ALA A 88 -8.40 4.27 -0.84
N ALA A 89 -7.35 5.02 -0.51
CA ALA A 89 -6.83 6.07 -1.39
C ALA A 89 -6.14 5.41 -2.59
N LEU A 90 -6.62 5.71 -3.79
CA LEU A 90 -6.21 5.06 -5.03
C LEU A 90 -5.80 6.11 -6.07
N MET A 91 -4.52 6.47 -6.05
CA MET A 91 -3.94 7.50 -6.89
C MET A 91 -3.01 6.90 -7.94
N ARG A 92 -2.98 7.51 -9.14
CA ARG A 92 -1.95 7.20 -10.16
C ARG A 92 -0.62 7.82 -9.76
N LEU A 93 0.47 7.23 -10.19
CA LEU A 93 1.75 7.95 -10.28
C LEU A 93 1.63 9.10 -11.30
N ARG A 94 2.37 10.17 -11.07
CA ARG A 94 2.40 11.34 -11.96
C ARG A 94 3.35 11.10 -13.13
N GLY A 95 3.15 11.75 -14.25
CA GLY A 95 4.02 11.57 -15.43
C GLY A 95 5.50 11.77 -15.13
N ARG A 96 5.85 12.72 -14.24
CA ARG A 96 7.23 12.93 -13.80
C ARG A 96 7.77 11.81 -12.91
N ASP A 97 6.92 11.05 -12.20
CA ASP A 97 7.36 9.93 -11.35
C ASP A 97 7.95 8.77 -12.16
N PHE A 98 7.66 8.72 -13.48
CA PHE A 98 8.26 7.75 -14.40
C PHE A 98 9.63 8.18 -14.94
N GLN A 99 10.06 9.39 -14.64
CA GLN A 99 11.33 9.97 -15.08
C GLN A 99 12.33 9.96 -13.93
N GLU A 100 13.59 10.24 -14.23
CA GLU A 100 14.56 10.55 -13.19
C GLU A 100 14.20 11.89 -12.53
N VAL A 101 14.08 11.90 -11.20
CA VAL A 101 13.74 13.09 -10.42
C VAL A 101 14.81 13.39 -9.37
N GLN A 102 15.35 14.61 -9.43
CA GLN A 102 16.33 15.08 -8.46
C GLN A 102 15.64 15.58 -7.19
N HIS A 103 15.89 14.91 -6.07
CA HIS A 103 15.49 15.28 -4.72
C HIS A 103 16.63 15.96 -3.95
N ALA A 104 16.33 16.53 -2.78
CA ALA A 104 17.33 17.06 -1.89
C ALA A 104 18.25 15.96 -1.31
N GLY A 105 17.68 14.79 -1.04
CA GLY A 105 18.40 13.63 -0.48
C GLY A 105 19.05 12.71 -1.50
N GLY A 106 18.89 12.95 -2.83
CA GLY A 106 19.42 12.07 -3.86
C GLY A 106 18.57 12.04 -5.12
N VAL A 107 18.58 10.92 -5.82
CA VAL A 107 17.88 10.74 -7.11
C VAL A 107 16.84 9.63 -7.00
N SER A 108 15.63 9.92 -7.42
CA SER A 108 14.60 8.92 -7.75
C SER A 108 14.85 8.43 -9.18
N PRO A 109 15.11 7.13 -9.41
CA PRO A 109 15.44 6.62 -10.73
C PRO A 109 14.22 6.57 -11.65
N ALA A 110 14.47 6.69 -12.95
CA ALA A 110 13.43 6.51 -13.97
C ALA A 110 12.88 5.07 -13.96
N TRP A 111 11.60 4.94 -14.24
CA TRP A 111 10.94 3.64 -14.45
C TRP A 111 11.33 3.06 -15.81
N PRO A 112 11.45 1.71 -15.96
CA PRO A 112 11.78 1.07 -17.24
C PRO A 112 10.62 1.08 -18.23
N ILE A 113 9.46 1.62 -17.83
CA ILE A 113 8.26 1.79 -18.65
C ILE A 113 7.74 3.23 -18.49
N SER A 114 7.04 3.73 -19.49
CA SER A 114 6.43 5.06 -19.44
C SER A 114 5.04 5.06 -18.80
N LEU A 115 4.54 6.24 -18.39
CA LEU A 115 3.14 6.40 -18.01
C LEU A 115 2.19 5.90 -19.11
N ALA A 116 2.49 6.18 -20.39
CA ALA A 116 1.66 5.74 -21.51
C ALA A 116 1.49 4.22 -21.58
N ALA A 117 2.48 3.44 -21.13
CA ALA A 117 2.37 1.98 -21.06
C ALA A 117 1.43 1.49 -19.93
N LEU A 118 1.22 2.31 -18.89
CA LEU A 118 0.31 1.99 -17.78
C LEU A 118 -1.05 2.70 -17.88
N ALA A 119 -1.17 3.78 -18.64
CA ALA A 119 -2.38 4.60 -18.70
C ALA A 119 -3.66 3.79 -19.00
N PRO A 120 -3.71 2.88 -20.00
CA PRO A 120 -4.90 2.08 -20.26
C PRO A 120 -5.29 1.18 -19.07
N TYR A 121 -4.30 0.67 -18.34
CA TYR A 121 -4.51 -0.18 -17.16
C TYR A 121 -4.93 0.63 -15.94
N TYR A 122 -4.46 1.88 -15.80
CA TYR A 122 -4.99 2.80 -14.80
C TYR A 122 -6.46 3.12 -15.04
N ASP A 123 -6.86 3.41 -16.29
CA ASP A 123 -8.24 3.69 -16.66
C ASP A 123 -9.16 2.51 -16.31
N GLU A 124 -8.72 1.29 -16.61
CA GLU A 124 -9.46 0.08 -16.29
C GLU A 124 -9.47 -0.19 -14.78
N ALA A 125 -8.34 -0.05 -14.09
CA ALA A 125 -8.23 -0.25 -12.64
C ALA A 125 -9.12 0.72 -11.86
N GLU A 126 -9.14 2.01 -12.21
CA GLU A 126 -10.04 3.00 -11.60
C GLU A 126 -11.51 2.61 -11.74
N ARG A 127 -11.92 2.13 -12.92
CA ARG A 127 -13.30 1.67 -13.14
C ARG A 127 -13.62 0.41 -12.34
N LEU A 128 -12.76 -0.60 -12.37
CA LEU A 128 -12.98 -1.88 -11.67
C LEU A 128 -12.95 -1.71 -10.15
N TRP A 129 -12.07 -0.84 -9.65
CA TRP A 129 -11.93 -0.56 -8.23
C TRP A 129 -12.84 0.59 -7.75
N GLN A 130 -13.80 1.01 -8.60
CA GLN A 130 -14.80 2.03 -8.32
C GLN A 130 -14.19 3.25 -7.65
N VAL A 131 -13.16 3.81 -8.29
CA VAL A 131 -12.45 4.98 -7.76
C VAL A 131 -13.30 6.22 -7.98
N HIS A 132 -13.72 6.82 -6.88
CA HIS A 132 -14.43 8.10 -6.84
C HIS A 132 -13.42 9.22 -6.87
N GLY A 133 -13.60 10.20 -7.77
CA GLY A 133 -12.69 11.34 -7.87
C GLY A 133 -13.23 12.43 -8.80
N GLN A 134 -12.49 13.54 -8.88
CA GLN A 134 -12.77 14.66 -9.77
C GLN A 134 -11.50 15.04 -10.54
N ARG A 135 -11.47 14.80 -11.85
CA ARG A 135 -10.34 15.21 -12.70
C ARG A 135 -10.24 16.72 -12.81
N GLY A 136 -9.00 17.20 -12.92
CA GLY A 136 -8.68 18.62 -13.08
C GLY A 136 -8.61 19.43 -11.78
N GLU A 137 -8.92 18.82 -10.62
CA GLU A 137 -8.69 19.46 -9.31
C GLU A 137 -7.22 19.34 -8.86
N ASP A 138 -6.57 18.19 -9.09
CA ASP A 138 -5.19 17.95 -8.69
C ASP A 138 -4.21 18.65 -9.65
N PRO A 139 -3.40 19.60 -9.15
CA PRO A 139 -2.46 20.36 -10.00
C PRO A 139 -1.36 19.51 -10.63
N THR A 140 -1.20 18.26 -10.23
CA THR A 140 -0.16 17.35 -10.71
C THR A 140 -0.66 16.32 -11.72
N GLU A 141 -1.95 16.32 -12.06
CA GLU A 141 -2.50 15.52 -13.15
C GLU A 141 -1.91 15.93 -14.50
N ASN A 142 -1.79 14.99 -15.44
CA ASN A 142 -1.21 15.27 -16.76
C ASN A 142 -2.20 15.98 -17.70
N GLY A 143 -3.50 15.99 -17.36
CA GLY A 143 -4.55 16.73 -18.04
C GLY A 143 -5.19 16.00 -19.23
N ASP A 144 -4.71 14.80 -19.57
CA ASP A 144 -5.24 13.96 -20.67
C ASP A 144 -5.94 12.69 -20.16
N GLU A 145 -6.02 12.50 -18.83
CA GLU A 145 -6.69 11.36 -18.23
C GLU A 145 -8.22 11.46 -18.41
N PRO A 146 -8.90 10.34 -18.67
CA PRO A 146 -10.36 10.34 -18.76
C PRO A 146 -11.00 10.70 -17.42
N PRO A 147 -12.24 11.23 -17.43
CA PRO A 147 -12.98 11.46 -16.19
C PRO A 147 -13.13 10.18 -15.37
N TYR A 148 -13.16 10.33 -14.05
CA TYR A 148 -13.51 9.19 -13.19
C TYR A 148 -14.92 8.70 -13.51
N ALA A 149 -15.12 7.38 -13.50
CA ALA A 149 -16.44 6.79 -13.73
C ALA A 149 -17.41 7.05 -12.56
N TYR A 150 -16.87 7.37 -11.38
CA TYR A 150 -17.63 7.64 -10.17
C TYR A 150 -17.32 9.06 -9.66
N PRO A 151 -18.33 9.86 -9.29
CA PRO A 151 -18.13 11.23 -8.83
C PRO A 151 -17.34 11.25 -7.51
N ALA A 152 -16.63 12.34 -7.25
CA ALA A 152 -15.90 12.53 -6.01
C ALA A 152 -16.83 12.36 -4.79
N VAL A 153 -16.29 11.78 -3.72
CA VAL A 153 -17.01 11.64 -2.45
C VAL A 153 -17.22 13.03 -1.83
N SER A 154 -18.45 13.37 -1.47
CA SER A 154 -18.78 14.67 -0.88
C SER A 154 -18.04 14.88 0.44
N HIS A 155 -17.61 16.14 0.66
CA HIS A 155 -16.95 16.54 1.89
C HIS A 155 -17.94 16.73 3.02
N ASP A 156 -17.58 16.31 4.24
CA ASP A 156 -18.26 16.77 5.45
C ASP A 156 -18.13 18.31 5.57
N PRO A 157 -19.07 19.00 6.22
CA PRO A 157 -19.06 20.48 6.29
C PRO A 157 -17.73 21.08 6.78
N ALA A 158 -17.12 20.50 7.81
CA ALA A 158 -15.82 20.96 8.31
C ALA A 158 -14.67 20.75 7.31
N ILE A 159 -14.76 19.73 6.47
CA ILE A 159 -13.76 19.47 5.43
C ILE A 159 -13.95 20.43 4.25
N ALA A 160 -15.19 20.75 3.91
CA ALA A 160 -15.49 21.81 2.92
C ALA A 160 -14.99 23.19 3.39
N GLU A 161 -15.13 23.49 4.69
CA GLU A 161 -14.56 24.71 5.28
C GLU A 161 -13.03 24.73 5.19
N LEU A 162 -12.36 23.62 5.49
CA LEU A 162 -10.91 23.49 5.33
C LEU A 162 -10.47 23.65 3.87
N LYS A 163 -11.22 23.05 2.92
CA LYS A 163 -10.98 23.25 1.47
C LYS A 163 -11.01 24.73 1.11
N GLY A 164 -12.03 25.45 1.54
CA GLY A 164 -12.15 26.89 1.34
C GLY A 164 -11.03 27.69 2.00
N HIS A 165 -10.62 27.32 3.22
CA HIS A 165 -9.51 27.95 3.92
C HIS A 165 -8.20 27.83 3.12
N TRP A 166 -7.85 26.64 2.62
CA TRP A 166 -6.68 26.43 1.80
C TRP A 166 -6.76 27.11 0.43
N GLN A 167 -7.94 27.13 -0.20
CA GLN A 167 -8.17 27.89 -1.45
C GLN A 167 -7.94 29.39 -1.25
N ASN A 168 -8.39 29.96 -0.15
CA ASN A 168 -8.15 31.37 0.20
C ASN A 168 -6.67 31.65 0.47
N ALA A 169 -5.89 30.65 0.90
CA ALA A 169 -4.43 30.72 1.04
C ALA A 169 -3.69 30.50 -0.29
N GLY A 170 -4.39 30.33 -1.41
CA GLY A 170 -3.84 30.12 -2.75
C GLY A 170 -3.44 28.69 -3.06
N TRP A 171 -3.85 27.70 -2.24
CA TRP A 171 -3.63 26.29 -2.54
C TRP A 171 -4.75 25.74 -3.42
N ARG A 172 -4.50 24.59 -4.03
CA ARG A 172 -5.44 23.85 -4.89
C ARG A 172 -5.77 22.49 -4.29
N PRO A 173 -6.49 22.46 -3.15
CA PRO A 173 -6.92 21.20 -2.56
C PRO A 173 -7.89 20.48 -3.49
N PHE A 174 -7.76 19.16 -3.58
CA PHE A 174 -8.55 18.32 -4.48
C PHE A 174 -9.24 17.18 -3.73
N SER A 175 -10.29 16.65 -4.35
CA SER A 175 -11.00 15.48 -3.83
C SER A 175 -10.11 14.24 -3.90
N LEU A 176 -9.77 13.66 -2.74
CA LEU A 176 -8.92 12.47 -2.67
C LEU A 176 -9.58 11.30 -3.40
N PRO A 177 -8.93 10.67 -4.40
CA PRO A 177 -9.48 9.53 -5.10
C PRO A 177 -9.65 8.32 -4.16
N LEU A 178 -10.88 7.81 -4.02
CA LEU A 178 -11.24 6.76 -3.06
C LEU A 178 -11.95 5.59 -3.71
N GLY A 179 -11.47 4.36 -3.46
CA GLY A 179 -12.11 3.13 -3.89
C GLY A 179 -13.19 2.67 -2.89
N VAL A 180 -14.45 3.05 -3.12
CA VAL A 180 -15.58 2.70 -2.24
C VAL A 180 -16.84 2.45 -3.06
N LYS A 181 -17.69 1.49 -2.65
CA LYS A 181 -18.99 1.20 -3.29
C LYS A 181 -20.04 2.18 -2.77
N LEU A 182 -19.90 3.47 -3.16
CA LEU A 182 -20.73 4.57 -2.68
C LEU A 182 -21.68 5.07 -3.79
N ASP A 183 -22.93 5.28 -3.41
CA ASP A 183 -23.92 5.97 -4.23
C ASP A 183 -24.62 7.05 -3.40
N GLU A 184 -24.12 8.27 -3.47
CA GLU A 184 -24.68 9.40 -2.71
C GLU A 184 -26.01 9.89 -3.28
N ALA A 185 -26.32 9.58 -4.54
CA ALA A 185 -27.62 9.89 -5.14
C ALA A 185 -28.73 8.97 -4.60
N HIS A 186 -28.36 7.74 -4.20
CA HIS A 186 -29.29 6.74 -3.68
C HIS A 186 -28.79 6.18 -2.34
N PRO A 187 -28.74 6.99 -1.27
CA PRO A 187 -28.09 6.61 -0.01
C PRO A 187 -28.69 5.39 0.69
N PHE A 188 -29.99 5.10 0.46
CA PHE A 188 -30.67 3.95 1.06
C PHE A 188 -30.27 2.61 0.42
N THR A 189 -29.73 2.61 -0.78
CA THR A 189 -29.26 1.42 -1.51
C THR A 189 -27.75 1.38 -1.62
N SER A 190 -27.05 2.44 -1.20
CA SER A 190 -25.59 2.52 -1.19
C SER A 190 -24.99 1.48 -0.24
N THR A 191 -23.96 0.75 -0.69
CA THR A 191 -23.25 -0.20 0.17
C THR A 191 -22.37 0.53 1.18
N CYS A 192 -21.66 1.59 0.74
CA CYS A 192 -20.90 2.44 1.63
C CYS A 192 -21.82 3.48 2.29
N ILE A 193 -21.76 3.54 3.61
CA ILE A 193 -22.56 4.47 4.42
C ILE A 193 -21.72 5.63 5.00
N LYS A 194 -20.48 5.82 4.51
CA LYS A 194 -19.55 6.84 5.04
C LYS A 194 -19.37 6.73 6.56
N CYS A 195 -19.10 5.51 7.08
CA CYS A 195 -18.94 5.25 8.50
C CYS A 195 -17.61 5.76 9.05
N LYS A 196 -17.50 5.85 10.39
CA LYS A 196 -16.29 6.29 11.12
C LYS A 196 -15.18 5.23 11.20
N THR A 197 -15.39 4.02 10.66
CA THR A 197 -14.51 2.85 10.79
C THR A 197 -14.04 2.37 9.41
N CYS A 198 -13.29 3.21 8.68
CA CYS A 198 -12.86 2.90 7.32
C CYS A 198 -11.38 2.51 7.22
N GLY A 199 -10.45 3.44 7.40
CA GLY A 199 -9.02 3.14 7.33
C GLY A 199 -8.52 2.45 8.59
N GLY A 200 -7.66 1.45 8.43
CA GLY A 200 -7.20 0.60 9.52
C GLY A 200 -8.21 -0.47 9.99
N TYR A 201 -9.45 -0.41 9.52
CA TYR A 201 -10.50 -1.38 9.86
C TYR A 201 -10.81 -2.30 8.69
N PRO A 202 -11.14 -3.59 8.92
CA PRO A 202 -11.80 -4.40 7.91
C PRO A 202 -13.24 -3.91 7.69
N CYS A 203 -13.67 -3.79 6.43
CA CYS A 203 -14.99 -3.26 6.13
C CYS A 203 -16.09 -4.31 6.38
N LEU A 204 -16.90 -4.15 7.43
CA LEU A 204 -17.99 -5.05 7.77
C LEU A 204 -19.07 -5.13 6.66
N LEU A 205 -19.30 -4.01 5.93
CA LEU A 205 -20.28 -3.93 4.84
C LEU A 205 -19.73 -4.41 3.49
N ARG A 206 -18.41 -4.71 3.38
CA ARG A 206 -17.75 -5.01 2.10
C ARG A 206 -17.94 -3.90 1.05
N ALA A 207 -18.00 -2.67 1.54
CA ALA A 207 -18.15 -1.47 0.73
C ALA A 207 -16.80 -0.84 0.36
N LYS A 208 -15.72 -1.20 1.06
CA LYS A 208 -14.37 -0.83 0.68
C LYS A 208 -13.94 -1.66 -0.53
N CYS A 209 -13.44 -0.99 -1.56
CA CYS A 209 -12.93 -1.64 -2.76
C CYS A 209 -11.54 -2.19 -2.48
N ASP A 210 -11.46 -3.39 -1.94
CA ASP A 210 -10.25 -4.12 -1.64
C ASP A 210 -10.09 -5.38 -2.51
N ALA A 211 -8.89 -5.97 -2.51
CA ALA A 211 -8.58 -7.12 -3.35
C ALA A 211 -9.50 -8.32 -3.05
N ARG A 212 -9.85 -8.55 -1.77
CA ARG A 212 -10.78 -9.62 -1.42
C ARG A 212 -12.14 -9.42 -2.07
N THR A 213 -12.72 -8.23 -1.89
CA THR A 213 -14.10 -7.93 -2.30
C THR A 213 -14.26 -7.81 -3.82
N LEU A 214 -13.23 -7.25 -4.51
CA LEU A 214 -13.33 -6.95 -5.94
C LEU A 214 -12.65 -7.95 -6.85
N ALA A 215 -11.61 -8.63 -6.38
CA ALA A 215 -10.82 -9.50 -7.23
C ALA A 215 -10.88 -10.97 -6.80
N VAL A 216 -10.85 -11.28 -5.50
CA VAL A 216 -10.88 -12.69 -5.02
C VAL A 216 -12.28 -13.25 -4.97
N GLU A 217 -13.24 -12.58 -4.28
CA GLU A 217 -14.60 -13.11 -4.11
C GLU A 217 -15.30 -13.44 -5.44
N PRO A 218 -15.18 -12.63 -6.51
CA PRO A 218 -15.74 -12.99 -7.82
C PRO A 218 -15.13 -14.22 -8.47
N LEU A 219 -13.94 -14.65 -8.04
CA LEU A 219 -13.25 -15.81 -8.58
C LEU A 219 -13.60 -17.12 -7.87
N LEU A 220 -14.24 -17.08 -6.70
CA LEU A 220 -14.52 -18.29 -5.91
C LEU A 220 -15.47 -19.27 -6.61
N ASP A 221 -16.34 -18.77 -7.49
CA ASP A 221 -17.28 -19.56 -8.27
C ASP A 221 -16.79 -19.83 -9.72
N VAL A 222 -15.56 -19.44 -10.06
CA VAL A 222 -14.97 -19.64 -11.38
C VAL A 222 -14.29 -21.01 -11.43
N PRO A 223 -14.74 -21.95 -12.31
CA PRO A 223 -14.35 -23.37 -12.22
C PRO A 223 -12.86 -23.66 -12.38
N ASN A 224 -12.13 -22.81 -13.12
CA ASN A 224 -10.68 -22.96 -13.36
C ASN A 224 -9.80 -22.20 -12.36
N VAL A 225 -10.39 -21.58 -11.32
CA VAL A 225 -9.63 -20.88 -10.27
C VAL A 225 -9.82 -21.60 -8.94
N THR A 226 -8.72 -21.89 -8.28
CA THR A 226 -8.69 -22.50 -6.95
C THR A 226 -7.97 -21.57 -5.98
N LEU A 227 -8.61 -21.19 -4.88
CA LEU A 227 -7.98 -20.48 -3.77
C LEU A 227 -7.76 -21.45 -2.61
N LEU A 228 -6.54 -21.51 -2.09
CA LEU A 228 -6.20 -22.29 -0.90
C LEU A 228 -5.65 -21.36 0.18
N PRO A 229 -6.45 -20.96 1.18
CA PRO A 229 -6.00 -20.23 2.35
C PRO A 229 -5.22 -21.13 3.32
N GLY A 230 -4.46 -20.54 4.27
CA GLY A 230 -3.64 -21.27 5.23
C GLY A 230 -2.39 -21.95 4.62
N ARG A 231 -1.95 -21.54 3.43
CA ARG A 231 -0.78 -22.07 2.69
C ARG A 231 0.31 -21.03 2.60
N LYS A 232 1.23 -21.02 3.58
CA LYS A 232 2.40 -20.14 3.58
C LYS A 232 3.48 -20.73 2.68
N ALA A 233 3.71 -20.14 1.49
CA ALA A 233 4.87 -20.50 0.66
C ALA A 233 6.16 -20.20 1.42
N VAL A 234 7.05 -21.18 1.53
CA VAL A 234 8.31 -21.11 2.29
C VAL A 234 9.54 -21.34 1.44
N ARG A 235 9.39 -21.98 0.29
CA ARG A 235 10.49 -22.24 -0.66
C ARG A 235 9.96 -22.48 -2.07
N LEU A 236 10.74 -22.05 -3.05
CA LEU A 236 10.57 -22.34 -4.47
C LEU A 236 11.73 -23.25 -4.89
N GLU A 237 11.44 -24.35 -5.55
CA GLU A 237 12.44 -25.30 -6.01
C GLU A 237 12.51 -25.31 -7.53
N THR A 238 13.72 -25.39 -8.08
CA THR A 238 13.97 -25.41 -9.53
C THR A 238 14.27 -26.80 -10.02
N ASP A 239 14.23 -26.94 -11.34
CA ASP A 239 14.81 -28.07 -12.04
C ASP A 239 16.33 -28.11 -11.85
N PRO A 240 17.02 -29.20 -12.27
CA PRO A 240 18.48 -29.31 -12.12
C PRO A 240 19.28 -28.23 -12.88
N SER A 241 18.71 -27.62 -13.93
CA SER A 241 19.35 -26.51 -14.65
C SER A 241 19.33 -25.20 -13.87
N GLY A 242 18.46 -25.08 -12.86
CA GLY A 242 18.20 -23.85 -12.11
C GLY A 242 17.41 -22.81 -12.88
N LYS A 243 16.84 -23.13 -14.05
CA LYS A 243 16.15 -22.14 -14.91
C LYS A 243 14.64 -22.12 -14.76
N THR A 244 14.05 -23.21 -14.29
CA THR A 244 12.60 -23.36 -14.23
C THR A 244 12.17 -23.75 -12.82
N ILE A 245 11.25 -22.99 -12.21
CA ILE A 245 10.62 -23.40 -10.95
C ILE A 245 9.70 -24.58 -11.25
N THR A 246 9.91 -25.66 -10.53
CA THR A 246 9.11 -26.88 -10.64
C THR A 246 8.15 -27.05 -9.47
N THR A 247 8.47 -26.47 -8.32
CA THR A 247 7.69 -26.71 -7.09
C THR A 247 7.59 -25.47 -6.22
N VAL A 248 6.38 -25.16 -5.78
CA VAL A 248 6.11 -24.23 -4.68
C VAL A 248 5.85 -25.05 -3.42
N VAL A 249 6.71 -24.87 -2.43
CA VAL A 249 6.61 -25.57 -1.14
C VAL A 249 5.89 -24.68 -0.15
N CYS A 250 4.81 -25.18 0.43
CA CYS A 250 3.99 -24.46 1.40
C CYS A 250 4.03 -25.14 2.77
N GLN A 251 4.09 -24.36 3.83
CA GLN A 251 3.85 -24.81 5.19
C GLN A 251 2.37 -24.59 5.53
N THR A 252 1.75 -25.64 6.09
CA THR A 252 0.38 -25.63 6.62
C THR A 252 0.35 -26.08 8.07
N ALA A 253 -0.81 -26.02 8.72
CA ALA A 253 -1.00 -26.57 10.06
C ALA A 253 -0.83 -28.11 10.10
N GLN A 254 -0.98 -28.81 8.96
CA GLN A 254 -0.87 -30.26 8.82
C GLN A 254 0.51 -30.73 8.35
N GLY A 255 1.40 -29.82 8.00
CA GLY A 255 2.73 -30.10 7.49
C GLY A 255 3.04 -29.43 6.17
N GLU A 256 4.03 -29.95 5.43
CA GLU A 256 4.45 -29.42 4.14
C GLU A 256 3.53 -29.92 3.01
N GLU A 257 3.12 -29.00 2.14
CA GLU A 257 2.43 -29.30 0.87
C GLU A 257 3.29 -28.83 -0.31
N ARG A 258 3.16 -29.49 -1.47
CA ARG A 258 3.96 -29.24 -2.66
C ARG A 258 3.04 -29.06 -3.87
N TRP A 259 3.19 -27.92 -4.56
CA TRP A 259 2.38 -27.53 -5.70
C TRP A 259 3.27 -27.26 -6.91
N THR A 260 2.80 -27.61 -8.10
CA THR A 260 3.55 -27.44 -9.35
C THR A 260 2.77 -26.57 -10.33
N GLY A 261 3.48 -25.81 -11.17
CA GLY A 261 2.85 -24.99 -12.20
C GLY A 261 3.79 -24.64 -13.32
N ASP A 262 3.22 -24.46 -14.52
CA ASP A 262 4.00 -24.05 -15.69
C ASP A 262 4.51 -22.61 -15.54
N ILE A 263 3.69 -21.74 -14.94
CA ILE A 263 4.03 -20.36 -14.57
C ILE A 263 3.85 -20.19 -13.08
N VAL A 264 4.85 -19.59 -12.42
CA VAL A 264 4.81 -19.23 -11.00
C VAL A 264 4.85 -17.73 -10.85
N VAL A 265 3.88 -17.18 -10.12
CA VAL A 265 3.79 -15.74 -9.84
C VAL A 265 3.88 -15.51 -8.34
N VAL A 266 4.82 -14.68 -7.93
CA VAL A 266 4.95 -14.28 -6.52
C VAL A 266 4.34 -12.89 -6.33
N ALA A 267 3.43 -12.78 -5.37
CA ALA A 267 2.68 -11.58 -5.00
C ALA A 267 2.45 -11.50 -3.47
N ALA A 268 3.50 -11.87 -2.70
CA ALA A 268 3.43 -12.02 -1.25
C ALA A 268 3.63 -10.71 -0.46
N GLY A 269 3.81 -9.58 -1.17
CA GLY A 269 4.17 -8.28 -0.64
C GLY A 269 5.68 -8.10 -0.50
N ALA A 270 6.19 -6.87 -0.70
CA ALA A 270 7.61 -6.59 -0.98
C ALA A 270 8.58 -7.32 -0.03
N ALA A 271 8.38 -7.23 1.28
CA ALA A 271 9.29 -7.87 2.24
C ALA A 271 9.19 -9.41 2.21
N ASN A 272 7.97 -9.97 2.15
CA ASN A 272 7.80 -11.42 2.14
C ASN A 272 8.22 -12.03 0.80
N THR A 273 8.04 -11.33 -0.31
CA THR A 273 8.52 -11.77 -1.63
C THR A 273 10.04 -11.86 -1.65
N ALA A 274 10.75 -10.84 -1.18
CA ALA A 274 12.20 -10.91 -1.03
C ALA A 274 12.64 -12.05 -0.10
N ALA A 275 11.98 -12.19 1.06
CA ALA A 275 12.28 -13.24 2.01
C ALA A 275 12.07 -14.64 1.42
N LEU A 276 11.00 -14.86 0.64
CA LEU A 276 10.75 -16.14 -0.05
C LEU A 276 11.83 -16.46 -1.07
N LEU A 277 12.25 -15.48 -1.88
CA LEU A 277 13.31 -15.67 -2.87
C LEU A 277 14.65 -15.97 -2.20
N LEU A 278 15.00 -15.25 -1.12
CA LEU A 278 16.22 -15.51 -0.35
C LEU A 278 16.18 -16.89 0.34
N ALA A 279 15.04 -17.30 0.90
CA ALA A 279 14.86 -18.61 1.54
C ALA A 279 14.91 -19.77 0.53
N SER A 280 14.78 -19.48 -0.78
CA SER A 280 14.83 -20.44 -1.86
C SER A 280 16.27 -20.67 -2.40
N ALA A 281 17.29 -20.41 -1.58
CA ALA A 281 18.68 -20.70 -1.92
C ALA A 281 18.89 -22.19 -2.22
N SER A 282 19.74 -22.48 -3.19
CA SER A 282 20.08 -23.82 -3.67
C SER A 282 21.52 -23.87 -4.20
N PRO A 283 22.09 -25.04 -4.52
CA PRO A 283 23.41 -25.10 -5.13
C PRO A 283 23.54 -24.29 -6.45
N THR A 284 22.45 -24.17 -7.23
CA THR A 284 22.39 -23.35 -8.45
C THR A 284 22.12 -21.87 -8.18
N HIS A 285 21.55 -21.56 -7.01
CA HIS A 285 21.22 -20.20 -6.57
C HIS A 285 21.71 -19.96 -5.13
N PRO A 286 23.03 -19.94 -4.87
CA PRO A 286 23.57 -19.94 -3.50
C PRO A 286 23.23 -18.68 -2.67
N SER A 287 22.95 -17.56 -3.34
CA SER A 287 22.57 -16.28 -2.70
C SER A 287 21.05 -16.02 -2.65
N GLY A 288 20.24 -17.04 -2.96
CA GLY A 288 18.79 -16.91 -3.11
C GLY A 288 18.36 -17.00 -4.57
N LEU A 289 17.10 -17.38 -4.78
CA LEU A 289 16.52 -17.54 -6.11
C LEU A 289 16.37 -16.16 -6.81
N ALA A 290 16.62 -16.10 -8.11
CA ALA A 290 16.59 -14.86 -8.92
C ALA A 290 17.55 -13.77 -8.40
N ASN A 291 18.62 -14.13 -7.71
CA ASN A 291 19.52 -13.19 -7.03
C ASN A 291 20.96 -13.21 -7.55
N SER A 292 21.18 -13.51 -8.83
CA SER A 292 22.51 -13.47 -9.45
C SER A 292 23.13 -12.06 -9.42
N SER A 293 22.29 -11.02 -9.40
CA SER A 293 22.69 -9.61 -9.33
C SER A 293 22.88 -9.06 -7.91
N ASP A 294 22.61 -9.86 -6.87
CA ASP A 294 22.53 -9.40 -5.45
C ASP A 294 21.54 -8.23 -5.23
N GLN A 295 20.46 -8.17 -6.05
CA GLN A 295 19.44 -7.11 -5.92
C GLN A 295 18.21 -7.54 -5.11
N VAL A 296 17.98 -8.84 -4.89
CA VAL A 296 16.86 -9.32 -4.09
C VAL A 296 16.99 -8.84 -2.65
N GLY A 297 15.96 -8.19 -2.16
CA GLY A 297 15.89 -7.62 -0.81
C GLY A 297 16.43 -6.22 -0.68
N ARG A 298 17.25 -5.72 -1.61
CA ARG A 298 17.81 -4.36 -1.60
C ARG A 298 16.77 -3.32 -1.99
N ASN A 299 17.09 -2.04 -1.72
CA ASN A 299 16.28 -0.88 -2.11
C ASN A 299 14.86 -0.91 -1.50
N TYR A 300 14.73 -1.44 -0.30
CA TYR A 300 13.47 -1.37 0.43
C TYR A 300 13.08 0.09 0.66
N MET A 301 11.84 0.42 0.31
CA MET A 301 11.24 1.74 0.49
C MET A 301 9.87 1.58 1.16
N PHE A 302 9.40 2.62 1.87
CA PHE A 302 8.04 2.60 2.42
C PHE A 302 7.37 3.97 2.52
N HIS A 303 7.87 4.99 1.87
CA HIS A 303 7.58 6.41 2.01
C HIS A 303 8.08 7.02 3.33
N THR A 304 8.47 8.27 3.28
CA THR A 304 8.65 9.08 4.48
C THR A 304 7.28 9.61 4.89
N LEU A 305 6.78 9.16 6.04
CA LEU A 305 5.41 9.40 6.48
C LEU A 305 5.37 10.14 7.81
N THR A 306 4.56 11.20 7.91
CA THR A 306 4.26 11.88 9.18
C THR A 306 2.76 12.07 9.33
N ALA A 307 2.20 11.57 10.42
CA ALA A 307 0.84 11.91 10.82
C ALA A 307 0.86 13.28 11.53
N VAL A 308 0.11 14.23 11.00
CA VAL A 308 -0.11 15.54 11.61
C VAL A 308 -1.50 15.54 12.22
N VAL A 309 -1.56 15.71 13.54
CA VAL A 309 -2.82 15.78 14.28
C VAL A 309 -3.02 17.21 14.76
N SER A 310 -4.11 17.83 14.30
CA SER A 310 -4.50 19.18 14.69
C SER A 310 -5.67 19.13 15.67
N LEU A 311 -5.56 19.82 16.81
CA LEU A 311 -6.60 19.93 17.82
C LEU A 311 -7.30 21.29 17.69
N SER A 312 -8.61 21.26 17.45
CA SER A 312 -9.46 22.46 17.38
C SER A 312 -10.02 22.85 18.75
N ALA A 313 -10.13 24.15 19.02
CA ALA A 313 -10.83 24.65 20.21
C ALA A 313 -12.33 24.31 20.16
N ARG A 314 -12.93 24.26 18.98
CA ARG A 314 -14.32 23.85 18.76
C ARG A 314 -14.41 22.38 18.36
N ARG A 315 -15.56 21.77 18.62
CA ARG A 315 -15.88 20.43 18.11
C ARG A 315 -15.90 20.46 16.58
N ILE A 316 -15.29 19.44 15.96
CA ILE A 316 -15.28 19.23 14.52
C ILE A 316 -16.31 18.13 14.21
N ASP A 317 -17.39 18.48 13.54
CA ASP A 317 -18.41 17.51 13.16
C ASP A 317 -18.01 16.85 11.83
N VAL A 318 -17.37 15.71 11.94
CA VAL A 318 -16.94 14.88 10.81
C VAL A 318 -17.29 13.42 11.04
N THR A 319 -17.66 12.76 9.98
CA THR A 319 -17.92 11.32 9.95
C THR A 319 -16.93 10.61 9.03
N PHE A 320 -16.63 11.20 7.88
CA PHE A 320 -15.79 10.62 6.85
C PHE A 320 -14.79 11.66 6.30
N PRO A 321 -13.80 12.07 7.11
CA PRO A 321 -12.95 13.23 6.80
C PRO A 321 -11.96 13.01 5.66
N LYS A 322 -11.57 11.79 5.31
CA LYS A 322 -10.52 11.47 4.34
C LYS A 322 -10.88 11.72 2.87
N THR A 323 -11.52 12.84 2.58
CA THR A 323 -12.02 13.18 1.24
C THR A 323 -11.22 14.27 0.54
N LEU A 324 -10.22 14.86 1.22
CA LEU A 324 -9.46 16.01 0.72
C LEU A 324 -7.95 15.73 0.73
N ALA A 325 -7.25 16.26 -0.27
CA ALA A 325 -5.81 16.17 -0.42
C ALA A 325 -5.20 17.42 -1.04
N VAL A 326 -3.87 17.56 -1.00
CA VAL A 326 -3.08 18.68 -1.56
C VAL A 326 -1.82 18.14 -2.22
N ASN A 327 -1.57 18.57 -3.46
CA ASN A 327 -0.37 18.26 -4.24
C ASN A 327 0.38 19.50 -4.75
N ASP A 328 0.04 20.70 -4.28
CA ASP A 328 0.71 21.94 -4.70
C ASP A 328 2.24 21.87 -4.52
N PHE A 329 2.69 21.13 -3.51
CA PHE A 329 4.09 21.01 -3.13
C PHE A 329 4.76 19.72 -3.64
N TYR A 330 4.07 18.91 -4.43
CA TYR A 330 4.52 17.59 -4.83
C TYR A 330 5.90 17.62 -5.49
N PHE A 331 6.13 18.54 -6.40
CA PHE A 331 7.38 18.71 -7.14
C PHE A 331 8.22 19.93 -6.70
N GLY A 332 7.89 20.56 -5.59
CA GLY A 332 8.56 21.76 -5.06
C GLY A 332 7.59 22.79 -4.52
N ASP A 333 8.09 23.85 -3.88
CA ASP A 333 7.24 24.95 -3.41
C ASP A 333 6.92 25.92 -4.57
N PRO A 334 5.66 26.02 -5.02
CA PRO A 334 5.30 26.90 -6.13
C PRO A 334 5.47 28.39 -5.82
N ARG A 335 5.63 28.75 -4.53
CA ARG A 335 5.89 30.14 -4.10
C ARG A 335 7.38 30.51 -4.21
N GLY A 336 8.24 29.57 -4.55
CA GLY A 336 9.69 29.72 -4.61
C GLY A 336 10.40 29.38 -3.30
N GLY A 337 11.72 29.30 -3.34
CA GLY A 337 12.55 29.02 -2.18
C GLY A 337 12.94 27.55 -1.99
N PHE A 338 12.21 26.60 -2.62
CA PHE A 338 12.61 25.19 -2.66
C PHE A 338 12.08 24.53 -3.94
N ASP A 339 12.98 24.11 -4.81
CA ASP A 339 12.71 23.58 -6.16
C ASP A 339 12.73 22.04 -6.23
N LYS A 340 12.86 21.36 -5.10
CA LYS A 340 12.89 19.90 -5.02
C LYS A 340 11.54 19.34 -4.54
N PRO A 341 11.19 18.10 -4.92
CA PRO A 341 9.95 17.47 -4.46
C PRO A 341 9.82 17.47 -2.93
N MET A 342 8.62 17.78 -2.46
CA MET A 342 8.29 17.75 -1.04
C MET A 342 7.30 16.63 -0.72
N GLY A 343 6.27 16.41 -1.57
CA GLY A 343 5.34 15.29 -1.42
C GLY A 343 3.87 15.69 -1.43
N HIS A 344 3.07 14.82 -0.85
CA HIS A 344 1.61 14.79 -0.85
C HIS A 344 1.06 14.97 0.58
N ILE A 345 -0.09 15.63 0.70
CA ILE A 345 -0.86 15.74 1.94
C ILE A 345 -2.25 15.16 1.68
N GLN A 346 -2.72 14.27 2.55
CA GLN A 346 -4.09 13.78 2.53
C GLN A 346 -4.70 13.75 3.92
N LEU A 347 -6.02 13.96 4.01
CA LEU A 347 -6.73 13.73 5.25
C LEU A 347 -6.79 12.25 5.58
N LEU A 348 -6.71 11.95 6.87
CA LEU A 348 -6.88 10.61 7.42
C LEU A 348 -8.33 10.39 7.88
N GLU A 349 -8.58 9.19 8.35
CA GLU A 349 -9.86 8.74 8.86
C GLU A 349 -10.23 9.44 10.18
N TYR A 350 -11.50 9.32 10.57
CA TYR A 350 -11.96 9.75 11.89
C TYR A 350 -11.22 8.99 12.99
N MET A 351 -10.68 9.73 13.95
CA MET A 351 -10.03 9.17 15.12
C MET A 351 -11.03 9.14 16.28
N SER A 352 -11.48 7.95 16.69
CA SER A 352 -12.31 7.80 17.87
C SER A 352 -11.50 7.95 19.16
N GLY A 353 -12.18 8.21 20.30
CA GLY A 353 -11.50 8.23 21.61
C GLY A 353 -10.76 6.92 21.90
N GLN A 354 -11.36 5.76 21.58
CA GLN A 354 -10.71 4.45 21.75
C GLN A 354 -9.53 4.23 20.78
N THR A 355 -9.61 4.76 19.55
CA THR A 355 -8.47 4.72 18.61
C THR A 355 -7.33 5.57 19.14
N LEU A 356 -7.64 6.77 19.66
CA LEU A 356 -6.66 7.65 20.28
C LEU A 356 -6.03 7.00 21.52
N GLU A 357 -6.84 6.40 22.38
CA GLU A 357 -6.38 5.64 23.54
C GLU A 357 -5.41 4.51 23.15
N GLY A 358 -5.75 3.72 22.12
CA GLY A 358 -4.88 2.66 21.60
C GLY A 358 -3.56 3.18 21.03
N GLN A 359 -3.57 4.31 20.35
CA GLN A 359 -2.35 4.90 19.79
C GLN A 359 -1.47 5.58 20.86
N ILE A 360 -2.07 6.09 21.94
CA ILE A 360 -1.35 6.71 23.05
C ILE A 360 -0.85 5.67 24.07
N SER A 361 -1.47 4.49 24.12
CA SER A 361 -1.14 3.45 25.12
C SER A 361 0.32 2.98 25.07
N ASP A 362 0.98 3.12 23.93
CA ASP A 362 2.42 2.85 23.80
C ASP A 362 3.30 3.91 24.50
N TRP A 363 2.73 5.05 24.89
CA TRP A 363 3.42 6.22 25.45
C TRP A 363 2.97 6.59 26.85
N LEU A 364 1.68 6.36 27.16
CA LEU A 364 1.07 6.68 28.46
C LEU A 364 0.22 5.50 28.95
N PRO A 365 0.33 5.12 30.23
CA PRO A 365 -0.55 4.11 30.81
C PRO A 365 -2.03 4.48 30.59
N PRO A 366 -2.89 3.55 30.12
CA PRO A 366 -4.31 3.83 29.86
C PRO A 366 -5.07 4.43 31.07
N ALA A 367 -4.62 4.12 32.29
CA ALA A 367 -5.17 4.66 33.51
C ALA A 367 -5.00 6.20 33.67
N LEU A 368 -4.11 6.82 32.89
CA LEU A 368 -3.85 8.27 32.94
C LEU A 368 -4.66 9.04 31.89
N VAL A 369 -5.35 8.34 30.96
CA VAL A 369 -6.21 8.97 29.94
C VAL A 369 -7.64 8.42 30.11
N PRO A 370 -8.49 9.04 30.98
CA PRO A 370 -9.88 8.61 31.09
C PRO A 370 -10.58 8.62 29.74
N GLY A 371 -11.28 7.53 29.37
CA GLY A 371 -11.94 7.38 28.08
C GLY A 371 -12.90 8.52 27.71
N ALA A 372 -13.55 9.15 28.72
CA ALA A 372 -14.36 10.34 28.52
C ALA A 372 -13.54 11.55 28.01
N LEU A 373 -12.31 11.73 28.53
CA LEU A 373 -11.40 12.78 28.05
C LEU A 373 -10.89 12.47 26.64
N ALA A 374 -10.50 11.22 26.37
CA ALA A 374 -10.08 10.78 25.05
C ALA A 374 -11.19 11.00 24.00
N GLY A 375 -12.45 10.74 24.35
CA GLY A 375 -13.61 11.01 23.51
C GLY A 375 -13.79 12.51 23.21
N ALA A 376 -13.73 13.36 24.24
CA ALA A 376 -13.88 14.81 24.10
C ALA A 376 -12.74 15.44 23.26
N VAL A 377 -11.52 14.90 23.36
CA VAL A 377 -10.37 15.29 22.53
C VAL A 377 -10.58 14.83 21.10
N ALA A 378 -10.95 13.55 20.88
CA ALA A 378 -11.14 12.97 19.55
C ALA A 378 -12.16 13.75 18.70
N GLU A 379 -13.24 14.26 19.31
CA GLU A 379 -14.23 15.10 18.63
C GLU A 379 -13.70 16.45 18.14
N ARG A 380 -12.48 16.79 18.49
CA ARG A 380 -11.78 18.03 18.10
C ARG A 380 -10.56 17.80 17.23
N LEU A 381 -10.26 16.53 16.93
CA LEU A 381 -9.08 16.17 16.15
C LEU A 381 -9.38 16.17 14.66
N LEU A 382 -8.44 16.72 13.89
CA LEU A 382 -8.33 16.52 12.46
C LEU A 382 -6.96 15.93 12.15
N SER A 383 -6.95 14.76 11.54
CA SER A 383 -5.72 14.01 11.26
C SER A 383 -5.40 14.06 9.77
N MET A 384 -4.14 14.29 9.46
CA MET A 384 -3.59 14.35 8.10
C MET A 384 -2.35 13.48 8.00
N LEU A 385 -2.11 12.94 6.83
CA LEU A 385 -0.88 12.21 6.48
C LEU A 385 -0.09 13.04 5.48
N VAL A 386 1.15 13.33 5.83
CA VAL A 386 2.16 13.84 4.89
C VAL A 386 2.93 12.65 4.37
N ILE A 387 3.00 12.53 3.05
CA ILE A 387 3.71 11.46 2.34
C ILE A 387 4.78 12.09 1.47
N SER A 388 6.03 11.69 1.66
CA SER A 388 7.13 12.07 0.78
C SER A 388 7.83 10.82 0.24
N GLU A 389 8.49 10.98 -0.89
CA GLU A 389 9.22 9.88 -1.51
C GLU A 389 10.40 9.45 -0.65
N ASP A 390 10.45 8.16 -0.36
CA ASP A 390 11.59 7.46 0.19
C ASP A 390 12.46 6.96 -0.97
N LEU A 391 13.73 7.34 -1.03
CA LEU A 391 14.60 7.02 -2.15
C LEU A 391 15.19 5.61 -2.01
N PRO A 392 15.39 4.89 -3.12
CA PRO A 392 15.99 3.57 -3.09
C PRO A 392 17.47 3.64 -2.67
N LEU A 393 17.79 3.01 -1.54
CA LEU A 393 19.14 2.78 -1.07
C LEU A 393 19.42 1.29 -1.03
N ALA A 394 20.55 0.85 -1.59
CA ALA A 394 20.92 -0.57 -1.64
C ALA A 394 21.11 -1.17 -0.22
N GLU A 395 21.47 -0.35 0.76
CA GLU A 395 21.65 -0.70 2.16
C GLU A 395 20.32 -0.84 2.92
N ASN A 396 19.25 -0.20 2.45
CA ASN A 396 17.89 -0.44 2.94
C ASN A 396 17.42 -1.77 2.36
N ARG A 397 17.51 -2.83 3.17
CA ARG A 397 17.34 -4.19 2.64
C ARG A 397 16.67 -5.18 3.59
N ILE A 398 15.98 -6.11 2.98
CA ILE A 398 15.53 -7.35 3.63
C ILE A 398 16.63 -8.39 3.49
N HIS A 399 16.97 -9.04 4.59
CA HIS A 399 17.81 -10.25 4.59
C HIS A 399 17.31 -11.26 5.63
N LEU A 400 17.77 -12.51 5.54
CA LEU A 400 17.36 -13.56 6.46
C LEU A 400 18.42 -13.78 7.54
N GLY A 401 17.97 -13.91 8.78
CA GLY A 401 18.80 -14.41 9.87
C GLY A 401 19.07 -15.92 9.76
N PRO A 402 19.98 -16.48 10.56
CA PRO A 402 20.31 -17.91 10.52
C PRO A 402 19.13 -18.85 10.77
N ASP A 403 18.11 -18.37 11.48
CA ASP A 403 16.85 -19.05 11.79
C ASP A 403 15.74 -18.79 10.76
N GLY A 404 16.07 -18.12 9.63
CA GLY A 404 15.13 -17.76 8.59
C GLY A 404 14.24 -16.53 8.92
N ARG A 405 14.49 -15.86 10.06
CA ARG A 405 13.76 -14.64 10.43
C ARG A 405 14.04 -13.50 9.45
N ILE A 406 13.06 -12.65 9.24
CA ILE A 406 13.22 -11.44 8.42
C ILE A 406 13.92 -10.37 9.25
N ASN A 407 15.05 -9.89 8.74
CA ASN A 407 15.71 -8.67 9.21
C ASN A 407 15.50 -7.57 8.17
N LEU A 408 15.25 -6.36 8.64
CA LEU A 408 15.09 -5.15 7.83
C LEU A 408 16.13 -4.13 8.26
N ASP A 409 17.19 -3.99 7.49
CA ASP A 409 18.11 -2.88 7.63
C ASP A 409 17.50 -1.67 6.92
N TYR A 410 17.25 -0.62 7.68
CA TYR A 410 16.63 0.58 7.14
C TYR A 410 17.21 1.85 7.78
N THR A 411 17.40 2.86 6.94
CA THR A 411 17.80 4.21 7.33
C THR A 411 16.95 5.19 6.54
N HIS A 412 16.29 6.11 7.26
CA HIS A 412 15.53 7.19 6.63
C HIS A 412 16.41 8.05 5.74
N ASN A 413 15.84 8.52 4.65
CA ASN A 413 16.49 9.40 3.69
C ASN A 413 15.52 10.48 3.21
N ASN A 414 16.01 11.41 2.38
CA ASN A 414 15.21 12.45 1.71
C ASN A 414 14.31 13.27 2.65
N LEU A 415 14.80 13.59 3.86
CA LEU A 415 14.01 14.21 4.92
C LEU A 415 13.76 15.70 4.71
N GLU A 416 14.63 16.45 4.02
CA GLU A 416 14.52 17.92 3.93
C GLU A 416 13.21 18.37 3.29
N GLY A 417 12.84 17.79 2.15
CA GLY A 417 11.56 18.09 1.48
C GLY A 417 10.35 17.74 2.36
N HIS A 418 10.46 16.61 3.06
CA HIS A 418 9.42 16.14 3.98
C HIS A 418 9.20 17.10 5.16
N GLU A 419 10.26 17.50 5.85
CA GLU A 419 10.20 18.43 6.99
C GLU A 419 9.63 19.79 6.56
N ARG A 420 10.02 20.28 5.37
CA ARG A 420 9.48 21.51 4.79
C ARG A 420 7.97 21.39 4.55
N LEU A 421 7.50 20.24 4.01
CA LEU A 421 6.09 20.01 3.78
C LEU A 421 5.28 19.93 5.08
N VAL A 422 5.79 19.22 6.08
CA VAL A 422 5.18 19.15 7.43
C VAL A 422 5.06 20.55 8.03
N ASN A 423 6.13 21.36 7.97
CA ASN A 423 6.12 22.72 8.49
C ASN A 423 5.13 23.62 7.74
N THR A 424 5.06 23.47 6.40
CA THR A 424 4.13 24.21 5.54
C THR A 424 2.68 23.87 5.88
N LEU A 425 2.38 22.57 6.07
CA LEU A 425 1.06 22.12 6.51
C LEU A 425 0.70 22.70 7.86
N CYS A 426 1.58 22.56 8.87
CA CYS A 426 1.33 23.07 10.22
C CYS A 426 1.09 24.59 10.21
N ALA A 427 1.87 25.34 9.44
CA ALA A 427 1.67 26.80 9.30
C ALA A 427 0.31 27.14 8.66
N SER A 428 -0.15 26.36 7.69
CA SER A 428 -1.43 26.60 7.00
C SER A 428 -2.64 26.39 7.91
N LEU A 429 -2.51 25.56 8.95
CA LEU A 429 -3.60 25.25 9.88
C LEU A 429 -3.79 26.33 10.95
N ASN A 430 -2.82 27.22 11.17
CA ASN A 430 -2.87 28.26 12.20
C ASN A 430 -4.09 29.21 12.05
N GLY A 431 -4.56 29.46 10.84
CA GLY A 431 -5.75 30.28 10.61
C GLY A 431 -7.08 29.53 10.73
N PHE A 432 -7.06 28.22 10.48
CA PHE A 432 -8.24 27.37 10.49
C PHE A 432 -8.62 26.93 11.92
N VAL A 433 -7.62 26.65 12.76
CA VAL A 433 -7.76 26.29 14.17
C VAL A 433 -7.44 27.46 15.10
N ALA A 434 -7.72 28.69 14.64
CA ALA A 434 -7.17 29.96 15.13
C ALA A 434 -7.38 30.28 16.63
N GLU A 435 -8.30 29.62 17.30
CA GLU A 435 -8.50 29.81 18.75
C GLU A 435 -7.66 28.85 19.61
N SER A 436 -6.84 28.00 18.99
CA SER A 436 -6.01 27.00 19.68
C SER A 436 -4.51 27.30 19.67
N HIS A 437 -4.11 28.56 19.61
CA HIS A 437 -2.69 28.99 19.59
C HIS A 437 -1.81 28.31 20.65
N ALA A 438 -2.36 27.98 21.80
CA ALA A 438 -1.63 27.31 22.88
C ALA A 438 -1.29 25.84 22.59
N ILE A 439 -2.04 25.17 21.70
CA ILE A 439 -1.88 23.74 21.40
C ILE A 439 -1.21 23.53 20.05
N SER A 440 -1.39 24.42 19.07
CA SER A 440 -0.65 24.39 17.80
C SER A 440 0.83 24.76 17.98
N GLN A 441 1.18 25.51 19.04
CA GLN A 441 2.56 25.80 19.40
C GLN A 441 3.19 24.75 20.32
N HIS A 442 2.40 24.06 21.12
CA HIS A 442 2.82 22.82 21.71
C HIS A 442 2.53 21.71 20.68
N ARG A 443 3.38 21.66 19.67
CA ARG A 443 3.68 20.41 18.97
C ARG A 443 3.80 19.37 20.08
N LEU A 444 2.71 18.64 20.34
CA LEU A 444 2.92 17.28 20.76
C LEU A 444 3.86 16.75 19.68
N GLU A 445 5.07 16.38 20.05
CA GLU A 445 6.08 15.82 19.14
C GLU A 445 5.62 14.46 18.59
N LEU A 446 4.35 14.34 18.21
CA LEU A 446 3.76 13.34 17.33
C LEU A 446 4.23 13.55 15.88
N HIS A 447 5.22 14.39 15.68
CA HIS A 447 6.02 14.52 14.47
C HIS A 447 7.13 13.46 14.39
N SER A 448 7.00 12.35 15.06
CA SER A 448 7.88 11.23 14.76
C SER A 448 7.47 10.71 13.39
N LEU A 449 8.45 10.62 12.49
CA LEU A 449 8.37 9.76 11.31
C LEU A 449 7.71 8.46 11.75
N LEU A 450 6.72 8.00 11.01
CA LEU A 450 6.08 6.73 11.36
C LEU A 450 7.16 5.65 11.42
N PRO A 451 7.25 4.91 12.51
CA PRO A 451 8.28 3.90 12.67
C PRO A 451 8.06 2.75 11.68
N LEU A 452 9.06 1.89 11.52
CA LEU A 452 9.02 0.72 10.63
C LEU A 452 7.75 -0.12 10.78
N TYR A 453 7.22 -0.22 12.00
CA TYR A 453 5.98 -0.95 12.29
C TYR A 453 4.71 -0.17 11.97
N GLY A 454 4.80 1.12 11.66
CA GLY A 454 3.66 2.01 11.37
C GLY A 454 3.28 2.06 9.90
N THR A 455 4.07 1.47 8.98
CA THR A 455 3.84 1.64 7.56
C THR A 455 3.49 0.32 6.85
N ALA A 456 2.53 0.39 5.92
CA ALA A 456 2.12 -0.71 5.06
C ALA A 456 2.57 -0.53 3.59
N HIS A 457 3.22 0.59 3.25
CA HIS A 457 3.66 0.91 1.88
C HIS A 457 5.05 0.34 1.58
N GLN A 458 5.21 -0.98 1.69
CA GLN A 458 6.48 -1.67 1.47
C GLN A 458 6.72 -1.86 -0.04
N LEU A 459 7.90 -1.42 -0.56
CA LEU A 459 8.20 -1.32 -1.99
C LEU A 459 9.65 -1.74 -2.29
N GLY A 460 9.96 -2.02 -3.56
CA GLY A 460 11.29 -1.92 -4.15
C GLY A 460 12.24 -3.10 -4.00
N THR A 461 11.89 -4.12 -3.26
CA THR A 461 12.81 -5.21 -2.88
C THR A 461 13.16 -6.21 -3.99
N VAL A 462 12.45 -6.15 -5.13
CA VAL A 462 12.66 -7.04 -6.29
C VAL A 462 12.42 -6.21 -7.57
N ARG A 463 13.23 -5.16 -7.76
CA ARG A 463 12.99 -4.14 -8.79
C ARG A 463 13.02 -4.69 -10.20
N PHE A 464 12.17 -4.13 -11.08
CA PHE A 464 12.21 -4.40 -12.51
C PHE A 464 13.12 -3.40 -13.24
N GLY A 465 13.64 -3.81 -14.40
CA GLY A 465 14.54 -3.00 -15.21
C GLY A 465 15.02 -3.76 -16.43
N ALA A 466 15.65 -3.07 -17.37
CA ALA A 466 16.16 -3.68 -18.60
C ALA A 466 17.51 -4.40 -18.39
N ASP A 467 18.32 -3.96 -17.41
CA ASP A 467 19.64 -4.52 -17.17
C ASP A 467 19.62 -5.55 -16.04
N PRO A 468 19.90 -6.85 -16.33
CA PRO A 468 19.91 -7.91 -15.34
C PRO A 468 20.98 -7.75 -14.25
N LYS A 469 21.95 -6.85 -14.41
CA LYS A 469 22.97 -6.56 -13.39
C LYS A 469 22.47 -5.61 -12.29
N SER A 470 21.45 -4.82 -12.58
CA SER A 470 20.91 -3.79 -11.67
C SER A 470 19.43 -4.00 -11.30
N SER A 471 18.79 -5.02 -11.87
CA SER A 471 17.41 -5.39 -11.61
C SER A 471 17.24 -6.90 -11.48
N VAL A 472 16.21 -7.32 -10.76
CA VAL A 472 15.83 -8.73 -10.60
C VAL A 472 14.89 -9.17 -11.72
N LEU A 473 14.02 -8.26 -12.15
CA LEU A 473 12.94 -8.50 -13.10
C LEU A 473 13.18 -7.68 -14.38
N ASP A 474 12.73 -8.22 -15.49
CA ASP A 474 12.61 -7.48 -16.74
C ASP A 474 11.42 -6.49 -16.71
N PRO A 475 11.23 -5.64 -17.73
CA PRO A 475 10.11 -4.71 -17.78
C PRO A 475 8.71 -5.34 -17.73
N TRP A 476 8.58 -6.65 -17.97
CA TRP A 476 7.34 -7.43 -17.83
C TRP A 476 7.21 -8.11 -16.47
N CYS A 477 8.06 -7.75 -15.53
CA CYS A 477 8.11 -8.36 -14.19
C CYS A 477 8.42 -9.86 -14.20
N LYS A 478 9.05 -10.39 -15.26
CA LYS A 478 9.63 -11.73 -15.30
C LYS A 478 11.04 -11.70 -14.74
N ALA A 479 11.40 -12.66 -13.90
CA ALA A 479 12.77 -12.77 -13.40
C ALA A 479 13.77 -12.96 -14.55
N HIS A 480 14.90 -12.23 -14.51
CA HIS A 480 15.96 -12.37 -15.53
C HIS A 480 16.59 -13.77 -15.49
N ASP A 481 16.76 -14.33 -14.30
CA ASP A 481 17.43 -15.60 -14.08
C ASP A 481 16.57 -16.83 -14.39
N LEU A 482 15.25 -16.67 -14.47
CA LEU A 482 14.27 -17.77 -14.52
C LEU A 482 13.30 -17.63 -15.68
N ASP A 483 12.90 -18.78 -16.25
CA ASP A 483 12.04 -18.80 -17.42
C ASP A 483 10.56 -18.60 -17.10
N ASN A 484 10.13 -19.00 -15.89
CA ASN A 484 8.71 -19.07 -15.53
C ASN A 484 8.33 -18.34 -14.24
N LEU A 485 9.22 -17.50 -13.67
CA LEU A 485 8.92 -16.69 -12.48
C LEU A 485 8.51 -15.26 -12.85
N TYR A 486 7.39 -14.80 -12.29
CA TYR A 486 6.93 -13.42 -12.33
C TYR A 486 6.69 -12.88 -10.92
N VAL A 487 6.79 -11.55 -10.76
CA VAL A 487 6.50 -10.87 -9.48
C VAL A 487 5.61 -9.67 -9.75
N VAL A 488 4.43 -9.59 -9.09
CA VAL A 488 3.42 -8.56 -9.39
C VAL A 488 2.91 -7.79 -8.16
N ASP A 489 3.58 -7.93 -7.02
CA ASP A 489 3.33 -7.06 -5.85
C ASP A 489 4.21 -5.81 -5.91
N THR A 490 4.15 -4.98 -4.87
CA THR A 490 4.87 -3.71 -4.77
C THR A 490 6.40 -3.82 -4.77
N SER A 491 6.98 -5.02 -4.73
CA SER A 491 8.43 -5.22 -4.76
C SER A 491 9.09 -4.80 -6.08
N PHE A 492 8.33 -4.76 -7.19
CA PHE A 492 8.87 -4.37 -8.50
C PHE A 492 9.20 -2.87 -8.62
N PHE A 493 8.65 -2.01 -7.77
CA PHE A 493 8.85 -0.56 -7.82
C PHE A 493 10.34 -0.19 -7.83
N VAL A 494 10.74 0.72 -8.71
CA VAL A 494 12.11 1.27 -8.75
C VAL A 494 12.23 2.55 -7.94
N SER A 495 11.12 3.27 -7.76
CA SER A 495 10.98 4.47 -6.95
C SER A 495 9.61 4.48 -6.29
N ALA A 496 9.52 5.13 -5.13
CA ALA A 496 8.30 5.13 -4.32
C ALA A 496 7.26 6.15 -4.78
N ALA A 497 7.69 7.23 -5.43
CA ALA A 497 6.90 8.45 -5.61
C ALA A 497 6.38 8.99 -4.25
N ALA A 498 5.33 9.79 -4.21
CA ALA A 498 4.79 10.29 -2.96
C ALA A 498 3.27 10.04 -2.81
N VAL A 499 2.74 9.01 -3.48
CA VAL A 499 1.31 8.64 -3.43
C VAL A 499 1.10 7.16 -3.10
N ASN A 500 -0.12 6.81 -2.69
CA ASN A 500 -0.48 5.45 -2.30
C ASN A 500 -0.25 4.45 -3.44
N PRO A 501 0.47 3.31 -3.25
CA PRO A 501 0.99 2.48 -4.34
C PRO A 501 -0.01 1.46 -4.92
N THR A 502 -1.16 1.25 -4.28
CA THR A 502 -2.07 0.13 -4.59
C THR A 502 -2.58 0.18 -6.04
N LEU A 503 -3.01 1.35 -6.54
CA LEU A 503 -3.56 1.46 -7.89
C LEU A 503 -2.51 1.11 -8.96
N THR A 504 -1.27 1.53 -8.76
CA THR A 504 -0.14 1.19 -9.65
C THR A 504 0.15 -0.31 -9.65
N THR A 505 0.07 -0.94 -8.48
CA THR A 505 0.23 -2.40 -8.36
C THR A 505 -0.85 -3.14 -9.13
N VAL A 506 -2.11 -2.72 -9.01
CA VAL A 506 -3.25 -3.29 -9.74
C VAL A 506 -3.07 -3.11 -11.25
N ALA A 507 -2.78 -1.90 -11.70
CA ALA A 507 -2.59 -1.58 -13.12
C ALA A 507 -1.43 -2.40 -13.73
N ASN A 508 -0.30 -2.50 -13.03
CA ASN A 508 0.82 -3.30 -13.51
C ASN A 508 0.53 -4.81 -13.51
N ALA A 509 -0.20 -5.33 -12.50
CA ALA A 509 -0.62 -6.73 -12.49
C ALA A 509 -1.52 -7.08 -13.70
N MET A 510 -2.42 -6.17 -14.09
CA MET A 510 -3.25 -6.32 -15.29
C MET A 510 -2.41 -6.30 -16.56
N ARG A 511 -1.42 -5.39 -16.64
CA ARG A 511 -0.46 -5.32 -17.77
C ARG A 511 0.35 -6.60 -17.90
N VAL A 512 0.87 -7.14 -16.79
CA VAL A 512 1.58 -8.43 -16.78
C VAL A 512 0.63 -9.58 -17.15
N GLY A 513 -0.63 -9.50 -16.75
CA GLY A 513 -1.67 -10.46 -17.13
C GLY A 513 -1.86 -10.53 -18.64
N ASP A 514 -1.94 -9.39 -19.33
CA ASP A 514 -2.05 -9.38 -20.80
C ASP A 514 -0.80 -9.95 -21.47
N HIS A 515 0.39 -9.61 -20.95
CA HIS A 515 1.64 -10.23 -21.43
C HIS A 515 1.63 -11.78 -21.26
N LEU A 516 1.14 -12.28 -20.13
CA LEU A 516 1.03 -13.72 -19.90
C LEU A 516 0.01 -14.38 -20.82
N ILE A 517 -1.11 -13.72 -21.10
CA ILE A 517 -2.12 -14.21 -22.07
C ILE A 517 -1.49 -14.38 -23.47
N GLU A 518 -0.73 -13.38 -23.92
CA GLU A 518 -0.04 -13.46 -25.22
C GLU A 518 1.04 -14.57 -25.23
N ARG A 519 1.83 -14.65 -24.16
CA ARG A 519 2.86 -15.71 -24.02
C ARG A 519 2.27 -17.13 -24.06
N MET A 520 1.08 -17.34 -23.50
CA MET A 520 0.43 -18.66 -23.45
C MET A 520 -0.26 -19.07 -24.77
N LYS A 521 -0.37 -18.15 -25.74
CA LYS A 521 -0.92 -18.45 -27.08
C LYS A 521 0.14 -19.01 -28.03
N GLY A 522 1.41 -18.69 -27.80
CA GLY A 522 2.55 -19.15 -28.60
C GLY A 522 3.24 -20.35 -28.02
#